data_3463f6dbcb798075d535d48d524e2b53
#
_entry.id   3463f6dbcb798075d535d48d524e2b53
#
_cell.length_a   1.000
_cell.length_b   1.000
_cell.length_c   1.000
_cell.angle_alpha   90.00
_cell.angle_beta   90.00
_cell.angle_gamma   90.00
#
_symmetry.space_group_name_H-M   'P 1'
#
loop_
_entity.id
_entity.type
_entity.pdbx_description
1 polymer ?
#
loop_
_entity_poly.entity_id
_entity_poly.type
_entity_poly.pdbx_seq_one_letter_code
_entity_poly.pdbx_strand_id
1 'polypeptide(L)'
;MHEGNLIQTSAFGRCDDQARTETAAALARPAKILEITSYPPPRAGWGVRVEFLKKHLRAAGHECVVLNTGRSRKIASPEYETVISGIDYVRKVWRFSRSGFTAHVHVNGASAKGLVLAITAEVLNLICGKRCFLTFHAGVKQIYFPRSHAPLLQPIFWLVFTLPRTIICNSEPVKAKIQEYGIAAGKIRQIQAFSCQYLEGETISLGGRIDAFYQRFEFVVLTYVRIRPGFYLEVLIDGFARLAARRPDVGLVICGVAGDIDPRLWAEVERLIAHHDLADRICIVDDLAHDLFLSALKRSALYLRTPTSDGVASSVLEALALGVPVVAAENGARPPGTVTYTPTDRDGLANAVDRVLSSRAEVIAAIPPVPIHDTLHDEAALLTTP
;
A
#
# COMPACT_ATOMS: atom_id res chain seq x y z
N MET A 1 -9.98 -40.00 -12.79
CA MET A 1 -11.18 -39.15 -12.82
C MET A 1 -11.03 -38.19 -11.66
N HIS A 2 -10.47 -37.00 -11.93
CA HIS A 2 -10.34 -35.93 -10.96
C HIS A 2 -11.38 -34.87 -11.35
N GLU A 3 -12.47 -34.85 -10.61
CA GLU A 3 -13.44 -33.74 -10.69
C GLU A 3 -12.83 -32.52 -10.06
N GLY A 4 -12.52 -31.53 -10.89
CA GLY A 4 -12.09 -30.20 -10.45
C GLY A 4 -13.25 -29.48 -9.78
N ASN A 5 -13.15 -29.25 -8.50
CA ASN A 5 -14.05 -28.38 -7.73
C ASN A 5 -13.87 -26.93 -8.18
N LEU A 6 -14.66 -26.51 -9.14
CA LEU A 6 -14.91 -25.11 -9.48
C LEU A 6 -15.63 -24.48 -8.29
N ILE A 7 -14.90 -23.78 -7.45
CA ILE A 7 -15.49 -22.87 -6.45
C ILE A 7 -16.26 -21.83 -7.24
N GLN A 8 -17.60 -21.89 -7.13
CA GLN A 8 -18.51 -20.91 -7.71
C GLN A 8 -18.17 -19.50 -7.19
N THR A 9 -17.68 -18.67 -8.08
CA THR A 9 -17.54 -17.22 -7.91
C THR A 9 -18.91 -16.54 -8.00
N SER A 10 -19.77 -16.76 -7.03
CA SER A 10 -21.09 -16.13 -6.97
C SER A 10 -21.32 -15.50 -5.58
N ALA A 11 -20.58 -14.45 -5.26
CA ALA A 11 -20.94 -13.51 -4.19
C ALA A 11 -20.14 -12.20 -4.26
N PHE A 12 -19.64 -11.79 -5.41
CA PHE A 12 -19.23 -10.40 -5.58
C PHE A 12 -20.46 -9.63 -6.04
N GLY A 13 -21.18 -9.05 -5.09
CA GLY A 13 -22.13 -7.99 -5.39
C GLY A 13 -21.40 -6.95 -6.23
N ARG A 14 -21.84 -6.75 -7.48
CA ARG A 14 -21.41 -5.59 -8.27
C ARG A 14 -21.63 -4.37 -7.40
N CYS A 15 -20.62 -3.51 -7.34
CA CYS A 15 -20.78 -2.19 -6.75
C CYS A 15 -22.05 -1.57 -7.37
N ASP A 16 -23.13 -1.47 -6.60
CA ASP A 16 -24.42 -0.91 -7.04
C ASP A 16 -24.30 0.61 -7.20
N ASP A 17 -23.54 1.05 -8.21
CA ASP A 17 -23.26 2.47 -8.44
C ASP A 17 -23.65 3.01 -9.81
N GLN A 18 -24.33 2.21 -10.64
CA GLN A 18 -24.84 2.76 -11.91
C GLN A 18 -26.03 3.71 -11.76
N ALA A 19 -26.73 3.71 -10.64
CA ALA A 19 -27.93 4.52 -10.44
C ALA A 19 -27.69 5.89 -9.78
N ARG A 20 -26.51 6.18 -9.24
CA ARG A 20 -26.21 7.46 -8.57
C ARG A 20 -25.40 8.46 -9.41
N THR A 21 -24.84 8.03 -10.54
CA THR A 21 -23.90 8.83 -11.33
C THR A 21 -24.56 9.75 -12.37
N GLU A 22 -25.80 9.56 -12.72
CA GLU A 22 -26.38 10.32 -13.84
C GLU A 22 -27.01 11.68 -13.47
N THR A 23 -27.27 11.97 -12.20
CA THR A 23 -28.05 13.16 -11.83
C THR A 23 -27.24 14.35 -11.30
N ALA A 24 -25.92 14.22 -11.03
CA ALA A 24 -25.09 15.28 -10.46
C ALA A 24 -23.93 15.75 -11.36
N ALA A 25 -23.71 15.14 -12.51
CA ALA A 25 -22.57 15.43 -13.40
C ALA A 25 -22.74 16.63 -14.34
N ALA A 26 -23.90 17.24 -14.37
CA ALA A 26 -24.16 18.39 -15.26
C ALA A 26 -23.87 19.69 -14.51
N LEU A 27 -22.70 20.35 -14.79
CA LEU A 27 -22.34 21.76 -14.54
C LEU A 27 -21.21 22.09 -13.56
N ALA A 28 -20.54 21.17 -12.92
CA ALA A 28 -19.31 21.52 -12.19
C ALA A 28 -18.12 21.67 -13.15
N ARG A 29 -17.38 22.80 -13.08
CA ARG A 29 -16.14 22.95 -13.87
C ARG A 29 -15.15 21.83 -13.51
N PRO A 30 -14.46 21.23 -14.51
CA PRO A 30 -13.47 20.20 -14.23
C PRO A 30 -12.46 20.65 -13.16
N ALA A 31 -12.32 19.88 -12.09
CA ALA A 31 -11.32 20.14 -11.07
C ALA A 31 -9.91 19.86 -11.64
N LYS A 32 -8.92 20.63 -11.17
CA LYS A 32 -7.52 20.44 -11.53
C LYS A 32 -6.73 20.04 -10.29
N ILE A 33 -6.27 18.79 -10.24
CA ILE A 33 -5.60 18.21 -9.08
C ILE A 33 -4.14 17.92 -9.43
N LEU A 34 -3.22 18.40 -8.58
CA LEU A 34 -1.79 18.09 -8.63
C LEU A 34 -1.44 17.11 -7.52
N GLU A 35 -1.31 15.84 -7.86
CA GLU A 35 -0.85 14.80 -6.95
C GLU A 35 0.65 14.93 -6.70
N ILE A 36 1.08 15.22 -5.47
CA ILE A 36 2.49 15.34 -5.08
C ILE A 36 2.87 14.14 -4.24
N THR A 37 3.50 13.15 -4.86
CA THR A 37 3.67 11.82 -4.26
C THR A 37 4.88 11.06 -4.80
N SER A 38 5.18 9.91 -4.20
CA SER A 38 6.00 8.88 -4.83
C SER A 38 5.12 8.06 -5.77
N TYR A 39 5.49 7.97 -7.04
CA TYR A 39 4.74 7.26 -8.09
C TYR A 39 5.52 6.05 -8.61
N PRO A 40 4.88 4.95 -8.98
CA PRO A 40 5.55 3.77 -9.52
C PRO A 40 6.44 4.06 -10.74
N PRO A 41 7.51 3.28 -11.01
CA PRO A 41 8.13 2.29 -10.15
C PRO A 41 9.00 2.94 -9.05
N PRO A 42 9.28 2.26 -7.92
CA PRO A 42 8.75 0.98 -7.47
C PRO A 42 7.34 1.13 -6.90
N ARG A 43 6.53 0.06 -6.97
CA ARG A 43 5.16 0.08 -6.48
C ARG A 43 5.13 0.00 -4.95
N ALA A 44 4.65 1.05 -4.32
CA ALA A 44 4.33 1.10 -2.90
C ALA A 44 2.84 1.36 -2.75
N GLY A 45 2.21 0.92 -1.67
CA GLY A 45 0.76 0.97 -1.51
C GLY A 45 0.14 2.34 -1.82
N TRP A 46 0.76 3.42 -1.37
CA TRP A 46 0.28 4.78 -1.67
C TRP A 46 0.50 5.21 -3.13
N GLY A 47 1.59 4.75 -3.78
CA GLY A 47 1.80 5.03 -5.21
C GLY A 47 0.77 4.31 -6.09
N VAL A 48 0.43 3.08 -5.74
CA VAL A 48 -0.67 2.32 -6.37
C VAL A 48 -2.00 3.06 -6.14
N ARG A 49 -2.26 3.55 -4.92
CA ARG A 49 -3.45 4.36 -4.63
C ARG A 49 -3.58 5.55 -5.58
N VAL A 50 -2.50 6.32 -5.77
CA VAL A 50 -2.51 7.49 -6.65
C VAL A 50 -2.64 7.10 -8.13
N GLU A 51 -2.12 5.97 -8.54
CA GLU A 51 -2.32 5.45 -9.90
C GLU A 51 -3.81 5.21 -10.18
N PHE A 52 -4.52 4.54 -9.26
CA PHE A 52 -5.97 4.33 -9.37
C PHE A 52 -6.75 5.64 -9.27
N LEU A 53 -6.42 6.51 -8.32
CA LEU A 53 -7.07 7.79 -8.14
C LEU A 53 -6.94 8.69 -9.37
N LYS A 54 -5.75 8.75 -9.97
CA LYS A 54 -5.51 9.48 -11.23
C LYS A 54 -6.39 8.94 -12.36
N LYS A 55 -6.50 7.61 -12.51
CA LYS A 55 -7.37 6.98 -13.51
C LYS A 55 -8.82 7.33 -13.26
N HIS A 56 -9.27 7.23 -12.00
CA HIS A 56 -10.64 7.53 -11.60
C HIS A 56 -11.00 9.00 -11.84
N LEU A 57 -10.18 9.96 -11.40
CA LEU A 57 -10.39 11.39 -11.64
C LEU A 57 -10.45 11.74 -13.13
N ARG A 58 -9.54 11.17 -13.93
CA ARG A 58 -9.53 11.40 -15.39
C ARG A 58 -10.76 10.81 -16.08
N ALA A 59 -11.20 9.62 -15.67
CA ALA A 59 -12.43 9.01 -16.18
C ALA A 59 -13.67 9.84 -15.85
N ALA A 60 -13.68 10.54 -14.70
CA ALA A 60 -14.71 11.48 -14.29
C ALA A 60 -14.58 12.88 -14.96
N GLY A 61 -13.66 13.07 -15.91
CA GLY A 61 -13.50 14.31 -16.67
C GLY A 61 -12.68 15.39 -15.95
N HIS A 62 -11.98 15.06 -14.84
CA HIS A 62 -11.11 15.99 -14.13
C HIS A 62 -9.67 15.96 -14.68
N GLU A 63 -8.96 17.06 -14.50
CA GLU A 63 -7.54 17.15 -14.87
C GLU A 63 -6.68 16.73 -13.66
N CYS A 64 -5.95 15.62 -13.79
CA CYS A 64 -5.07 15.10 -12.74
C CYS A 64 -3.66 14.92 -13.29
N VAL A 65 -2.70 15.62 -12.67
CA VAL A 65 -1.27 15.54 -12.96
C VAL A 65 -0.53 15.04 -11.72
N VAL A 66 0.43 14.15 -11.92
CA VAL A 66 1.27 13.64 -10.84
C VAL A 66 2.65 14.30 -10.90
N LEU A 67 3.10 14.92 -9.82
CA LEU A 67 4.46 15.38 -9.62
C LEU A 67 5.21 14.34 -8.78
N ASN A 68 6.05 13.54 -9.43
CA ASN A 68 6.73 12.43 -8.78
C ASN A 68 7.90 12.93 -7.91
N THR A 69 7.79 12.74 -6.61
CA THR A 69 8.84 13.05 -5.62
C THR A 69 9.61 11.81 -5.13
N GLY A 70 9.21 10.63 -5.64
CA GLY A 70 9.78 9.35 -5.29
C GLY A 70 11.15 9.10 -5.93
N ARG A 71 11.55 7.83 -5.97
CA ARG A 71 12.87 7.42 -6.48
C ARG A 71 13.01 7.54 -7.98
N SER A 72 11.96 7.17 -8.71
CA SER A 72 11.88 7.31 -10.16
C SER A 72 11.70 8.76 -10.64
N ARG A 73 11.69 9.75 -9.73
CA ARG A 73 11.39 11.17 -10.03
C ARG A 73 12.26 11.81 -11.12
N LYS A 74 13.44 11.24 -11.42
CA LYS A 74 14.35 11.72 -12.46
C LYS A 74 14.22 10.98 -13.78
N ILE A 75 13.44 9.91 -13.82
CA ILE A 75 13.21 9.09 -15.01
C ILE A 75 12.04 9.71 -15.75
N ALA A 76 12.21 10.00 -17.04
CA ALA A 76 11.13 10.51 -17.88
C ALA A 76 10.00 9.46 -18.01
N SER A 77 8.76 9.90 -17.89
CA SER A 77 7.58 9.05 -18.04
C SER A 77 6.40 9.87 -18.53
N PRO A 78 5.52 9.33 -19.35
CA PRO A 78 4.26 9.98 -19.72
C PRO A 78 3.25 10.00 -18.56
N GLU A 79 3.50 9.22 -17.49
CA GLU A 79 2.57 9.05 -16.38
C GLU A 79 2.72 10.14 -15.31
N TYR A 80 3.87 10.83 -15.26
CA TYR A 80 4.14 11.84 -14.23
C TYR A 80 5.14 12.89 -14.70
N GLU A 81 5.10 14.04 -14.05
CA GLU A 81 6.13 15.07 -14.14
C GLU A 81 7.34 14.68 -13.28
N THR A 82 8.53 14.79 -13.84
CA THR A 82 9.79 14.54 -13.14
C THR A 82 10.08 15.60 -12.08
N VAL A 83 10.94 15.30 -11.10
CA VAL A 83 11.52 16.27 -10.16
C VAL A 83 13.03 16.04 -10.05
N ILE A 84 13.81 16.86 -10.74
CA ILE A 84 15.27 16.69 -10.80
C ILE A 84 16.01 17.34 -9.62
N SER A 85 15.45 18.42 -9.07
CA SER A 85 16.05 19.17 -7.96
C SER A 85 14.97 19.84 -7.09
N GLY A 86 15.38 20.42 -5.94
CA GLY A 86 14.49 21.21 -5.09
C GLY A 86 13.98 22.47 -5.78
N ILE A 87 14.81 23.14 -6.56
CA ILE A 87 14.42 24.33 -7.35
C ILE A 87 13.40 23.95 -8.43
N ASP A 88 13.61 22.83 -9.11
CA ASP A 88 12.68 22.30 -10.10
C ASP A 88 11.33 21.97 -9.47
N TYR A 89 11.34 21.36 -8.26
CA TYR A 89 10.15 21.11 -7.48
C TYR A 89 9.35 22.38 -7.21
N VAL A 90 10.00 23.40 -6.61
CA VAL A 90 9.37 24.70 -6.30
C VAL A 90 8.79 25.33 -7.56
N ARG A 91 9.55 25.34 -8.65
CA ARG A 91 9.15 25.92 -9.93
C ARG A 91 7.92 25.21 -10.52
N LYS A 92 7.86 23.88 -10.45
CA LYS A 92 6.74 23.08 -10.96
C LYS A 92 5.51 23.26 -10.08
N VAL A 93 5.63 23.15 -8.77
CA VAL A 93 4.50 23.40 -7.85
C VAL A 93 3.93 24.80 -8.07
N TRP A 94 4.78 25.82 -8.17
CA TRP A 94 4.35 27.20 -8.44
C TRP A 94 3.62 27.32 -9.77
N ARG A 95 4.18 26.75 -10.85
CA ARG A 95 3.56 26.74 -12.21
C ARG A 95 2.16 26.14 -12.17
N PHE A 96 2.01 24.95 -11.60
CA PHE A 96 0.73 24.26 -11.54
C PHE A 96 -0.27 25.01 -10.64
N SER A 97 0.15 25.51 -9.46
CA SER A 97 -0.72 26.29 -8.57
C SER A 97 -1.27 27.54 -9.27
N ARG A 98 -0.43 28.25 -10.03
CA ARG A 98 -0.86 29.41 -10.85
C ARG A 98 -1.76 29.04 -12.02
N SER A 99 -1.60 27.82 -12.57
CA SER A 99 -2.47 27.30 -13.63
C SER A 99 -3.80 26.74 -13.14
N GLY A 100 -4.12 26.96 -11.86
CA GLY A 100 -5.40 26.63 -11.29
C GLY A 100 -5.46 25.24 -10.64
N PHE A 101 -4.35 24.50 -10.53
CA PHE A 101 -4.32 23.21 -9.83
C PHE A 101 -4.38 23.39 -8.31
N THR A 102 -5.14 22.52 -7.64
CA THR A 102 -5.10 22.34 -6.19
C THR A 102 -4.16 21.18 -5.88
N ALA A 103 -3.17 21.40 -5.04
CA ALA A 103 -2.24 20.36 -4.65
C ALA A 103 -2.91 19.36 -3.69
N HIS A 104 -2.67 18.07 -3.95
CA HIS A 104 -2.93 16.96 -3.03
C HIS A 104 -1.58 16.35 -2.66
N VAL A 105 -1.19 16.51 -1.41
CA VAL A 105 0.15 16.18 -0.93
C VAL A 105 0.12 14.89 -0.13
N HIS A 106 1.05 14.00 -0.42
CA HIS A 106 1.16 12.70 0.26
C HIS A 106 2.43 12.65 1.12
N VAL A 107 2.26 12.43 2.41
CA VAL A 107 3.38 12.35 3.37
C VAL A 107 3.21 11.19 4.36
N ASN A 108 4.29 10.87 5.05
CA ASN A 108 4.30 9.99 6.22
C ASN A 108 5.12 10.59 7.36
N GLY A 109 5.07 9.97 8.51
CA GLY A 109 5.80 10.39 9.70
C GLY A 109 7.25 9.87 9.77
N ALA A 110 7.85 9.43 8.65
CA ALA A 110 9.18 8.82 8.64
C ALA A 110 10.23 9.61 7.82
N SER A 111 9.84 10.72 7.18
CA SER A 111 10.71 11.49 6.27
C SER A 111 10.68 12.97 6.57
N ALA A 112 11.74 13.51 7.15
CA ALA A 112 11.90 14.95 7.34
C ALA A 112 11.89 15.72 6.00
N LYS A 113 12.52 15.17 4.98
CA LYS A 113 12.47 15.73 3.62
C LYS A 113 11.05 15.79 3.08
N GLY A 114 10.24 14.75 3.31
CA GLY A 114 8.85 14.72 2.93
C GLY A 114 8.03 15.83 3.56
N LEU A 115 8.26 16.11 4.84
CA LEU A 115 7.59 17.24 5.57
C LEU A 115 7.96 18.58 4.97
N VAL A 116 9.24 18.82 4.64
CA VAL A 116 9.69 20.07 3.99
C VAL A 116 9.03 20.25 2.62
N LEU A 117 8.98 19.20 1.79
CA LEU A 117 8.32 19.26 0.49
C LEU A 117 6.82 19.54 0.64
N ALA A 118 6.17 18.94 1.63
CA ALA A 118 4.76 19.19 1.93
C ALA A 118 4.50 20.64 2.27
N ILE A 119 5.18 21.19 3.28
CA ILE A 119 5.03 22.60 3.69
C ILE A 119 5.27 23.54 2.49
N THR A 120 6.29 23.25 1.68
CA THR A 120 6.58 24.06 0.48
C THR A 120 5.39 24.07 -0.48
N ALA A 121 4.81 22.91 -0.78
CA ALA A 121 3.65 22.83 -1.66
C ALA A 121 2.42 23.52 -1.07
N GLU A 122 2.17 23.32 0.22
CA GLU A 122 1.06 23.93 0.95
C GLU A 122 1.13 25.46 0.93
N VAL A 123 2.31 26.00 1.23
CA VAL A 123 2.55 27.47 1.22
C VAL A 123 2.40 28.02 -0.19
N LEU A 124 2.99 27.39 -1.22
CA LEU A 124 2.89 27.87 -2.60
C LEU A 124 1.44 27.82 -3.10
N ASN A 125 0.68 26.79 -2.76
CA ASN A 125 -0.73 26.69 -3.10
C ASN A 125 -1.54 27.78 -2.40
N LEU A 126 -1.25 28.04 -1.11
CA LEU A 126 -1.90 29.08 -0.32
C LEU A 126 -1.63 30.49 -0.89
N ILE A 127 -0.39 30.78 -1.29
CA ILE A 127 -0.03 32.06 -1.95
C ILE A 127 -0.83 32.24 -3.25
N CYS A 128 -1.16 31.16 -3.96
CA CYS A 128 -2.01 31.18 -5.13
C CYS A 128 -3.53 31.19 -4.81
N GLY A 129 -3.91 31.48 -3.57
CA GLY A 129 -5.31 31.58 -3.12
C GLY A 129 -6.02 30.24 -2.94
N LYS A 130 -5.29 29.14 -2.82
CA LYS A 130 -5.86 27.78 -2.68
C LYS A 130 -5.33 27.09 -1.42
N ARG A 131 -6.17 26.28 -0.82
CA ARG A 131 -5.73 25.37 0.25
C ARG A 131 -5.68 23.95 -0.30
N CYS A 132 -4.52 23.30 -0.13
CA CYS A 132 -4.28 21.95 -0.58
C CYS A 132 -5.05 20.90 0.22
N PHE A 133 -5.00 19.66 -0.25
CA PHE A 133 -5.36 18.46 0.49
C PHE A 133 -4.09 17.75 0.93
N LEU A 134 -4.17 17.02 2.04
CA LEU A 134 -3.06 16.22 2.58
C LEU A 134 -3.54 14.80 2.85
N THR A 135 -2.89 13.80 2.26
CA THR A 135 -3.05 12.41 2.71
C THR A 135 -1.86 11.99 3.55
N PHE A 136 -2.13 11.59 4.80
CA PHE A 136 -1.13 11.15 5.75
C PHE A 136 -1.07 9.61 5.80
N HIS A 137 -0.10 9.04 5.08
CA HIS A 137 0.13 7.60 4.95
C HIS A 137 0.98 7.05 6.10
N ALA A 138 0.43 7.01 7.30
CA ALA A 138 1.17 6.54 8.46
C ALA A 138 0.36 5.56 9.29
N GLY A 139 1.07 4.62 9.93
CA GLY A 139 0.61 3.98 11.15
C GLY A 139 1.04 4.81 12.36
N VAL A 140 0.63 4.40 13.54
CA VAL A 140 0.97 5.10 14.81
C VAL A 140 2.41 4.83 15.30
N LYS A 141 3.21 4.05 14.57
CA LYS A 141 4.59 3.69 14.93
C LYS A 141 5.59 4.18 13.88
N GLN A 142 5.57 5.48 13.57
CA GLN A 142 6.54 6.08 12.66
C GLN A 142 7.73 6.69 13.42
N ILE A 143 8.82 7.01 12.72
CA ILE A 143 10.04 7.57 13.32
C ILE A 143 9.73 8.91 14.01
N TYR A 144 8.96 9.78 13.34
CA TYR A 144 8.67 11.13 13.81
C TYR A 144 7.21 11.33 14.22
N PHE A 145 6.38 10.33 14.12
CA PHE A 145 4.96 10.37 14.45
C PHE A 145 4.58 9.13 15.29
N PRO A 146 3.79 9.25 16.34
CA PRO A 146 3.06 10.43 16.82
C PRO A 146 3.94 11.45 17.59
N ARG A 147 3.32 12.49 18.16
CA ARG A 147 3.98 13.56 18.90
C ARG A 147 4.98 13.06 19.96
N SER A 148 4.68 11.96 20.63
CA SER A 148 5.54 11.35 21.65
C SER A 148 6.89 10.86 21.11
N HIS A 149 6.99 10.53 19.81
CA HIS A 149 8.22 10.03 19.21
C HIS A 149 9.21 11.15 18.85
N ALA A 150 8.73 12.35 18.52
CA ALA A 150 9.57 13.47 18.12
C ALA A 150 8.96 14.80 18.58
N PRO A 151 8.97 15.11 19.88
CA PRO A 151 8.31 16.30 20.42
C PRO A 151 8.89 17.61 19.86
N LEU A 152 10.18 17.66 19.50
CA LEU A 152 10.82 18.83 18.88
C LEU A 152 10.29 19.12 17.46
N LEU A 153 9.72 18.14 16.77
CA LEU A 153 9.11 18.32 15.45
C LEU A 153 7.62 18.70 15.53
N GLN A 154 7.10 18.86 16.74
CA GLN A 154 5.68 19.24 16.94
C GLN A 154 5.28 20.50 16.14
N PRO A 155 6.04 21.62 16.12
CA PRO A 155 5.66 22.80 15.35
C PRO A 155 5.58 22.52 13.84
N ILE A 156 6.47 21.66 13.33
CA ILE A 156 6.49 21.27 11.92
C ILE A 156 5.25 20.44 11.57
N PHE A 157 4.93 19.43 12.37
CA PHE A 157 3.71 18.64 12.17
C PHE A 157 2.44 19.48 12.32
N TRP A 158 2.43 20.37 13.32
CA TRP A 158 1.31 21.31 13.50
C TRP A 158 1.10 22.14 12.23
N LEU A 159 2.17 22.66 11.62
CA LEU A 159 2.10 23.44 10.39
C LEU A 159 1.56 22.59 9.23
N VAL A 160 2.16 21.41 8.98
CA VAL A 160 1.73 20.43 7.96
C VAL A 160 0.26 20.07 8.11
N PHE A 161 -0.27 19.95 9.32
CA PHE A 161 -1.68 19.60 9.53
C PHE A 161 -2.61 20.82 9.55
N THR A 162 -2.08 22.04 9.76
CA THR A 162 -2.89 23.27 9.83
C THR A 162 -3.13 23.88 8.45
N LEU A 163 -2.13 23.86 7.56
CA LEU A 163 -2.21 24.52 6.26
C LEU A 163 -3.23 23.90 5.30
N PRO A 164 -3.34 22.56 5.18
CA PRO A 164 -4.30 21.95 4.26
C PRO A 164 -5.75 22.32 4.56
N ARG A 165 -6.60 22.23 3.56
CA ARG A 165 -8.06 22.34 3.71
C ARG A 165 -8.61 21.13 4.47
N THR A 166 -8.16 19.94 4.08
CA THR A 166 -8.60 18.65 4.61
C THR A 166 -7.42 17.70 4.71
N ILE A 167 -7.40 16.90 5.76
CA ILE A 167 -6.44 15.83 5.98
C ILE A 167 -7.15 14.51 5.79
N ILE A 168 -6.59 13.64 4.97
CA ILE A 168 -7.03 12.25 4.80
C ILE A 168 -6.06 11.35 5.57
N CYS A 169 -6.58 10.40 6.33
CA CYS A 169 -5.78 9.39 7.03
C CYS A 169 -6.44 8.00 6.93
N ASN A 170 -5.65 6.94 7.14
CA ASN A 170 -6.06 5.57 6.86
C ASN A 170 -6.87 4.90 7.99
N SER A 171 -6.85 5.45 9.23
CA SER A 171 -7.46 4.79 10.38
C SER A 171 -7.80 5.76 11.50
N GLU A 172 -8.77 5.38 12.34
CA GLU A 172 -9.18 6.18 13.51
C GLU A 172 -8.03 6.39 14.52
N PRO A 173 -7.15 5.41 14.84
CA PRO A 173 -6.00 5.65 15.70
C PRO A 173 -5.06 6.75 15.16
N VAL A 174 -4.84 6.81 13.84
CA VAL A 174 -4.03 7.86 13.22
C VAL A 174 -4.74 9.20 13.32
N LYS A 175 -6.04 9.26 13.07
CA LYS A 175 -6.86 10.47 13.24
C LYS A 175 -6.76 11.02 14.66
N ALA A 176 -6.92 10.17 15.67
CA ALA A 176 -6.78 10.56 17.07
C ALA A 176 -5.38 11.16 17.36
N LYS A 177 -4.32 10.54 16.80
CA LYS A 177 -2.94 11.08 16.95
C LYS A 177 -2.71 12.38 16.21
N ILE A 178 -3.38 12.66 15.09
CA ILE A 178 -3.33 13.97 14.43
C ILE A 178 -4.04 15.03 15.27
N GLN A 179 -5.13 14.68 15.94
CA GLN A 179 -5.86 15.59 16.82
C GLN A 179 -5.01 16.05 18.03
N GLU A 180 -4.07 15.21 18.51
CA GLU A 180 -3.13 15.59 19.57
C GLU A 180 -2.24 16.81 19.22
N TYR A 181 -2.15 17.16 17.93
CA TYR A 181 -1.50 18.40 17.48
C TYR A 181 -2.42 19.63 17.48
N GLY A 182 -3.64 19.52 18.05
CA GLY A 182 -4.61 20.62 18.11
C GLY A 182 -5.45 20.77 16.84
N ILE A 183 -5.52 19.75 16.01
CA ILE A 183 -6.27 19.79 14.76
C ILE A 183 -7.72 19.34 14.98
N ALA A 184 -8.68 20.16 14.52
CA ALA A 184 -10.10 19.87 14.68
C ALA A 184 -10.52 18.57 13.97
N ALA A 185 -11.34 17.74 14.61
CA ALA A 185 -11.81 16.47 14.10
C ALA A 185 -12.49 16.59 12.71
N GLY A 186 -13.28 17.66 12.51
CA GLY A 186 -13.97 17.91 11.25
C GLY A 186 -13.07 18.17 10.03
N LYS A 187 -11.81 18.49 10.27
CA LYS A 187 -10.79 18.68 9.23
C LYS A 187 -10.16 17.36 8.78
N ILE A 188 -10.33 16.28 9.55
CA ILE A 188 -9.68 14.99 9.31
C ILE A 188 -10.74 14.01 8.81
N ARG A 189 -10.51 13.45 7.63
CA ARG A 189 -11.32 12.41 7.02
C ARG A 189 -10.57 11.08 7.08
N GLN A 190 -11.24 10.07 7.58
CA GLN A 190 -10.72 8.70 7.52
C GLN A 190 -11.18 8.09 6.20
N ILE A 191 -10.24 7.83 5.30
CA ILE A 191 -10.45 7.12 4.05
C ILE A 191 -9.39 6.04 3.98
N GLN A 192 -9.81 4.77 3.98
CA GLN A 192 -8.90 3.65 3.94
C GLN A 192 -8.24 3.54 2.56
N ALA A 193 -6.93 3.27 2.52
CA ALA A 193 -6.19 3.12 1.27
C ALA A 193 -6.44 1.74 0.60
N PHE A 194 -7.66 1.24 0.67
CA PHE A 194 -8.14 0.03 0.03
C PHE A 194 -9.52 0.30 -0.57
N SER A 195 -9.73 -0.09 -1.82
CA SER A 195 -10.97 0.20 -2.56
C SER A 195 -11.41 -1.02 -3.36
N CYS A 196 -12.71 -1.12 -3.65
CA CYS A 196 -13.28 -2.22 -4.43
C CYS A 196 -12.58 -2.41 -5.78
N GLN A 197 -12.19 -1.32 -6.44
CA GLN A 197 -11.50 -1.35 -7.73
C GLN A 197 -10.15 -2.07 -7.69
N TYR A 198 -9.54 -2.23 -6.51
CA TYR A 198 -8.28 -2.97 -6.39
C TYR A 198 -8.45 -4.47 -6.61
N LEU A 199 -9.66 -4.99 -6.41
CA LEU A 199 -9.97 -6.41 -6.57
C LEU A 199 -10.45 -6.75 -7.99
N GLU A 200 -10.70 -5.73 -8.81
CA GLU A 200 -11.13 -5.91 -10.19
C GLU A 200 -9.96 -6.42 -11.03
N GLY A 201 -10.25 -7.34 -11.91
CA GLY A 201 -9.30 -7.91 -12.85
C GLY A 201 -9.36 -9.44 -12.90
N GLU A 202 -9.05 -9.94 -14.07
CA GLU A 202 -8.93 -11.38 -14.31
C GLU A 202 -7.61 -11.94 -13.76
N THR A 203 -7.58 -13.22 -13.50
CA THR A 203 -6.33 -13.90 -13.17
C THR A 203 -5.54 -14.11 -14.45
N ILE A 204 -4.35 -13.51 -14.50
CA ILE A 204 -3.46 -13.55 -15.66
C ILE A 204 -2.22 -14.40 -15.38
N SER A 205 -1.53 -14.83 -16.43
CA SER A 205 -0.26 -15.53 -16.31
C SER A 205 0.81 -14.65 -15.69
N LEU A 206 1.58 -15.22 -14.77
CA LEU A 206 2.69 -14.53 -14.08
C LEU A 206 4.02 -14.62 -14.85
N GLY A 207 4.02 -15.36 -15.96
CA GLY A 207 5.21 -15.67 -16.75
C GLY A 207 5.83 -17.02 -16.39
N GLY A 208 6.51 -17.62 -17.37
CA GLY A 208 6.89 -19.05 -17.33
C GLY A 208 7.60 -19.51 -16.07
N ARG A 209 8.57 -18.73 -15.53
CA ARG A 209 9.32 -19.09 -14.31
C ARG A 209 8.43 -19.11 -13.06
N ILE A 210 7.59 -18.10 -12.92
CA ILE A 210 6.71 -17.97 -11.74
C ILE A 210 5.59 -18.99 -11.85
N ASP A 211 4.99 -19.14 -13.03
CA ASP A 211 3.94 -20.13 -13.25
C ASP A 211 4.44 -21.57 -12.99
N ALA A 212 5.65 -21.93 -13.43
CA ALA A 212 6.28 -23.21 -13.14
C ALA A 212 6.51 -23.42 -11.63
N PHE A 213 6.87 -22.36 -10.90
CA PHE A 213 7.03 -22.42 -9.46
C PHE A 213 5.71 -22.73 -8.74
N TYR A 214 4.61 -22.08 -9.14
CA TYR A 214 3.27 -22.36 -8.59
C TYR A 214 2.75 -23.75 -8.95
N GLN A 215 3.24 -24.37 -10.03
CA GLN A 215 2.91 -25.75 -10.39
C GLN A 215 3.74 -26.78 -9.62
N ARG A 216 4.95 -26.42 -9.19
CA ARG A 216 5.89 -27.31 -8.49
C ARG A 216 5.50 -27.59 -7.05
N PHE A 217 4.91 -26.64 -6.35
CA PHE A 217 4.56 -26.75 -4.94
C PHE A 217 3.06 -26.82 -4.75
N GLU A 218 2.61 -27.70 -3.84
CA GLU A 218 1.20 -27.82 -3.46
C GLU A 218 0.71 -26.55 -2.77
N PHE A 219 1.56 -25.98 -1.89
CA PHE A 219 1.28 -24.74 -1.19
C PHE A 219 2.33 -23.69 -1.49
N VAL A 220 1.91 -22.58 -2.07
CA VAL A 220 2.79 -21.43 -2.28
C VAL A 220 2.42 -20.33 -1.30
N VAL A 221 3.38 -19.90 -0.49
CA VAL A 221 3.31 -18.73 0.37
C VAL A 221 3.79 -17.53 -0.41
N LEU A 222 2.98 -16.47 -0.51
CA LEU A 222 3.36 -15.21 -1.14
C LEU A 222 3.69 -14.17 -0.08
N THR A 223 4.77 -13.43 -0.26
CA THR A 223 5.10 -12.27 0.56
C THR A 223 5.55 -11.09 -0.30
N TYR A 224 5.16 -9.88 0.10
CA TYR A 224 5.67 -8.64 -0.49
C TYR A 224 6.62 -7.97 0.50
N VAL A 225 7.85 -7.74 0.07
CA VAL A 225 8.90 -7.17 0.89
C VAL A 225 9.56 -5.95 0.26
N ARG A 226 10.34 -5.22 1.06
CA ARG A 226 11.36 -4.27 0.63
C ARG A 226 12.67 -4.65 1.31
N ILE A 227 13.78 -4.53 0.61
CA ILE A 227 15.09 -4.86 1.15
C ILE A 227 15.61 -3.67 1.96
N ARG A 228 15.00 -3.49 3.13
CA ARG A 228 15.35 -2.41 4.09
C ARG A 228 15.01 -2.83 5.52
N PRO A 229 15.60 -2.18 6.54
CA PRO A 229 15.25 -2.43 7.94
C PRO A 229 13.74 -2.33 8.21
N GLY A 230 13.24 -3.16 9.11
CA GLY A 230 11.81 -3.20 9.48
C GLY A 230 10.95 -4.15 8.65
N PHE A 231 11.53 -4.83 7.64
CA PHE A 231 10.87 -5.93 6.92
C PHE A 231 11.20 -7.31 7.50
N TYR A 232 12.12 -7.39 8.47
CA TYR A 232 12.49 -8.64 9.19
C TYR A 232 12.82 -9.80 8.25
N LEU A 233 13.67 -9.53 7.24
CA LEU A 233 13.97 -10.49 6.19
C LEU A 233 14.70 -11.73 6.70
N GLU A 234 15.58 -11.57 7.68
CA GLU A 234 16.26 -12.66 8.38
C GLU A 234 15.27 -13.56 9.13
N VAL A 235 14.23 -12.97 9.75
CA VAL A 235 13.16 -13.75 10.41
C VAL A 235 12.33 -14.49 9.37
N LEU A 236 12.07 -13.86 8.22
CA LEU A 236 11.37 -14.48 7.10
C LEU A 236 12.10 -15.72 6.60
N ILE A 237 13.39 -15.60 6.28
CA ILE A 237 14.17 -16.71 5.70
C ILE A 237 14.40 -17.82 6.72
N ASP A 238 14.82 -17.50 7.94
CA ASP A 238 15.02 -18.48 9.00
C ASP A 238 13.72 -19.19 9.41
N GLY A 239 12.61 -18.43 9.50
CA GLY A 239 11.29 -18.99 9.77
C GLY A 239 10.80 -19.90 8.66
N PHE A 240 11.00 -19.50 7.40
CA PHE A 240 10.68 -20.34 6.26
C PHE A 240 11.56 -21.61 6.20
N ALA A 241 12.84 -21.52 6.54
CA ALA A 241 13.72 -22.69 6.63
C ALA A 241 13.19 -23.74 7.60
N ARG A 242 12.73 -23.31 8.78
CA ARG A 242 12.11 -24.20 9.80
C ARG A 242 10.83 -24.84 9.30
N LEU A 243 10.01 -24.09 8.56
CA LEU A 243 8.82 -24.61 7.91
C LEU A 243 9.19 -25.62 6.84
N ALA A 244 10.11 -25.27 5.94
CA ALA A 244 10.54 -26.08 4.82
C ALA A 244 11.13 -27.45 5.22
N ALA A 245 11.80 -27.50 6.38
CA ALA A 245 12.30 -28.75 6.95
C ALA A 245 11.18 -29.75 7.32
N ARG A 246 9.99 -29.25 7.64
CA ARG A 246 8.81 -30.06 8.02
C ARG A 246 7.83 -30.27 6.86
N ARG A 247 7.81 -29.33 5.92
CA ARG A 247 6.84 -29.26 4.83
C ARG A 247 7.56 -29.19 3.47
N PRO A 248 7.88 -30.36 2.88
CA PRO A 248 8.52 -30.41 1.56
C PRO A 248 7.62 -29.93 0.41
N ASP A 249 6.33 -29.83 0.63
CA ASP A 249 5.27 -29.40 -0.26
C ASP A 249 5.09 -27.87 -0.35
N VAL A 250 5.86 -27.10 0.45
CA VAL A 250 5.70 -25.63 0.53
C VAL A 250 6.82 -24.90 -0.20
N GLY A 251 6.45 -23.93 -1.04
CA GLY A 251 7.33 -22.94 -1.68
C GLY A 251 7.04 -21.51 -1.22
N LEU A 252 8.04 -20.61 -1.32
CA LEU A 252 7.92 -19.20 -0.96
C LEU A 252 8.18 -18.31 -2.18
N VAL A 253 7.22 -17.44 -2.51
CA VAL A 253 7.41 -16.36 -3.48
C VAL A 253 7.64 -15.06 -2.74
N ILE A 254 8.78 -14.43 -2.97
CA ILE A 254 9.16 -13.12 -2.43
C ILE A 254 9.09 -12.10 -3.56
N CYS A 255 8.14 -11.18 -3.52
CA CYS A 255 8.02 -10.10 -4.49
C CYS A 255 8.29 -8.71 -3.89
N GLY A 256 8.52 -7.71 -4.75
CA GLY A 256 8.81 -6.34 -4.34
C GLY A 256 10.30 -6.07 -4.08
N VAL A 257 11.20 -6.94 -4.55
CA VAL A 257 12.65 -6.84 -4.33
C VAL A 257 13.28 -5.68 -5.09
N ALA A 258 12.64 -5.17 -6.14
CA ALA A 258 13.16 -4.06 -6.94
C ALA A 258 13.22 -2.71 -6.20
N GLY A 259 14.11 -1.83 -6.63
CA GLY A 259 14.23 -0.44 -6.21
C GLY A 259 15.30 -0.20 -5.16
N ASP A 260 14.92 0.22 -3.95
CA ASP A 260 15.85 0.52 -2.86
C ASP A 260 16.26 -0.74 -2.13
N ILE A 261 17.34 -1.29 -2.56
CA ILE A 261 17.95 -2.47 -1.93
C ILE A 261 19.04 -1.98 -1.00
N ASP A 262 18.92 -2.28 0.28
CA ASP A 262 20.06 -2.21 1.21
C ASP A 262 21.02 -3.35 0.88
N PRO A 263 22.24 -3.05 0.38
CA PRO A 263 23.14 -4.11 -0.09
C PRO A 263 23.59 -5.09 1.01
N ARG A 264 23.62 -4.61 2.26
CA ARG A 264 24.03 -5.45 3.41
C ARG A 264 22.93 -6.44 3.77
N LEU A 265 21.69 -5.94 3.82
CA LEU A 265 20.52 -6.81 4.08
C LEU A 265 20.31 -7.80 2.93
N TRP A 266 20.54 -7.39 1.69
CA TRP A 266 20.45 -8.31 0.56
C TRP A 266 21.47 -9.42 0.62
N ALA A 267 22.74 -9.09 0.85
CA ALA A 267 23.80 -10.07 1.02
C ALA A 267 23.53 -11.05 2.17
N GLU A 268 22.91 -10.57 3.26
CA GLU A 268 22.49 -11.43 4.37
C GLU A 268 21.35 -12.37 3.98
N VAL A 269 20.36 -11.89 3.22
CA VAL A 269 19.28 -12.73 2.68
C VAL A 269 19.84 -13.83 1.78
N GLU A 270 20.73 -13.49 0.84
CA GLU A 270 21.36 -14.46 -0.04
C GLU A 270 22.19 -15.50 0.74
N ARG A 271 22.94 -15.04 1.74
CA ARG A 271 23.70 -15.92 2.64
C ARG A 271 22.80 -16.91 3.39
N LEU A 272 21.67 -16.44 3.92
CA LEU A 272 20.71 -17.29 4.64
C LEU A 272 20.03 -18.30 3.72
N ILE A 273 19.65 -17.89 2.51
CA ILE A 273 19.06 -18.78 1.50
C ILE A 273 20.04 -19.90 1.15
N ALA A 274 21.33 -19.56 0.94
CA ALA A 274 22.36 -20.55 0.66
C ALA A 274 22.65 -21.45 1.87
N HIS A 275 22.75 -20.87 3.09
CA HIS A 275 23.00 -21.61 4.32
C HIS A 275 21.95 -22.69 4.61
N HIS A 276 20.68 -22.40 4.32
CA HIS A 276 19.56 -23.31 4.55
C HIS A 276 19.20 -24.17 3.33
N ASP A 277 19.95 -24.09 2.23
CA ASP A 277 19.68 -24.81 0.96
C ASP A 277 18.26 -24.57 0.42
N LEU A 278 17.85 -23.31 0.40
CA LEU A 278 16.49 -22.89 0.01
C LEU A 278 16.37 -22.38 -1.43
N ALA A 279 17.45 -22.41 -2.23
CA ALA A 279 17.48 -21.81 -3.56
C ALA A 279 16.35 -22.34 -4.48
N ASP A 280 16.05 -23.62 -4.38
CA ASP A 280 14.98 -24.27 -5.15
C ASP A 280 13.59 -24.10 -4.57
N ARG A 281 13.46 -23.54 -3.37
CA ARG A 281 12.22 -23.40 -2.61
C ARG A 281 11.76 -21.97 -2.47
N ILE A 282 12.58 -21.02 -2.94
CA ILE A 282 12.28 -19.58 -2.92
C ILE A 282 12.34 -19.05 -4.35
N CYS A 283 11.24 -18.42 -4.79
CA CYS A 283 11.18 -17.68 -6.03
C CYS A 283 11.21 -16.19 -5.72
N ILE A 284 12.31 -15.53 -6.07
CA ILE A 284 12.46 -14.08 -5.92
C ILE A 284 11.97 -13.40 -7.19
N VAL A 285 11.08 -12.44 -7.03
CA VAL A 285 10.44 -11.69 -8.11
C VAL A 285 10.60 -10.19 -7.83
N ASP A 286 10.91 -9.45 -8.87
CA ASP A 286 10.95 -8.00 -8.83
C ASP A 286 9.57 -7.38 -8.50
N ASP A 287 9.39 -6.12 -8.77
CA ASP A 287 8.14 -5.43 -8.54
C ASP A 287 7.07 -5.94 -9.52
N LEU A 288 5.98 -6.48 -9.02
CA LEU A 288 4.85 -6.93 -9.82
C LEU A 288 3.87 -5.77 -10.08
N ALA A 289 3.33 -5.70 -11.29
CA ALA A 289 2.16 -4.87 -11.56
C ALA A 289 1.00 -5.31 -10.65
N HIS A 290 0.07 -4.41 -10.33
CA HIS A 290 -0.97 -4.72 -9.34
C HIS A 290 -1.85 -5.89 -9.77
N ASP A 291 -2.18 -6.00 -11.03
CA ASP A 291 -2.91 -7.12 -11.64
C ASP A 291 -2.15 -8.46 -11.54
N LEU A 292 -0.83 -8.43 -11.78
CA LEU A 292 0.04 -9.59 -11.58
C LEU A 292 0.15 -9.97 -10.10
N PHE A 293 0.25 -8.97 -9.20
CA PHE A 293 0.26 -9.23 -7.76
C PHE A 293 -1.05 -9.88 -7.29
N LEU A 294 -2.21 -9.38 -7.74
CA LEU A 294 -3.50 -10.00 -7.44
C LEU A 294 -3.60 -11.43 -8.00
N SER A 295 -3.08 -11.65 -9.21
CA SER A 295 -3.06 -12.98 -9.80
C SER A 295 -2.19 -13.96 -9.02
N ALA A 296 -1.02 -13.50 -8.54
CA ALA A 296 -0.17 -14.27 -7.65
C ALA A 296 -0.88 -14.55 -6.31
N LEU A 297 -1.54 -13.54 -5.75
CA LEU A 297 -2.28 -13.65 -4.49
C LEU A 297 -3.42 -14.66 -4.57
N LYS A 298 -4.26 -14.59 -5.62
CA LYS A 298 -5.37 -15.54 -5.85
C LYS A 298 -4.91 -16.99 -5.98
N ARG A 299 -3.69 -17.21 -6.48
CA ARG A 299 -3.09 -18.55 -6.65
C ARG A 299 -2.34 -19.04 -5.42
N SER A 300 -2.08 -18.15 -4.45
CA SER A 300 -1.32 -18.50 -3.26
C SER A 300 -2.17 -19.21 -2.22
N ALA A 301 -1.55 -20.14 -1.50
CA ALA A 301 -2.18 -20.83 -0.38
C ALA A 301 -2.34 -19.91 0.82
N LEU A 302 -1.42 -18.92 0.96
CA LEU A 302 -1.33 -18.01 2.08
C LEU A 302 -0.56 -16.74 1.69
N TYR A 303 -0.97 -15.59 2.23
CA TYR A 303 -0.20 -14.35 2.18
C TYR A 303 0.51 -14.09 3.51
N LEU A 304 1.83 -13.88 3.45
CA LEU A 304 2.67 -13.62 4.62
C LEU A 304 3.10 -12.15 4.67
N ARG A 305 2.92 -11.49 5.84
CA ARG A 305 3.30 -10.08 6.03
C ARG A 305 4.21 -9.91 7.24
N THR A 306 5.47 -9.52 7.02
CA THR A 306 6.49 -9.41 8.08
C THR A 306 6.65 -8.02 8.70
N PRO A 307 6.41 -6.87 8.02
CA PRO A 307 6.63 -5.55 8.62
C PRO A 307 5.66 -5.26 9.76
N THR A 308 6.15 -4.50 10.76
CA THR A 308 5.35 -4.02 11.91
C THR A 308 5.05 -2.52 11.86
N SER A 309 5.72 -1.77 10.97
CA SER A 309 5.61 -0.31 10.88
C SER A 309 4.48 0.17 9.97
N ASP A 310 3.89 -0.71 9.17
CA ASP A 310 2.69 -0.40 8.40
C ASP A 310 1.48 -0.30 9.33
N GLY A 311 0.49 0.52 8.96
CA GLY A 311 -0.83 0.49 9.58
C GLY A 311 -1.61 -0.72 9.06
N VAL A 312 -2.81 -0.50 8.57
CA VAL A 312 -3.53 -1.52 7.80
C VAL A 312 -2.89 -1.61 6.42
N ALA A 313 -2.17 -2.69 6.14
CA ALA A 313 -1.57 -2.91 4.82
C ALA A 313 -2.65 -3.27 3.80
N SER A 314 -2.74 -2.53 2.68
CA SER A 314 -3.73 -2.81 1.60
C SER A 314 -3.65 -4.25 1.12
N SER A 315 -2.44 -4.79 0.95
CA SER A 315 -2.23 -6.18 0.52
C SER A 315 -2.78 -7.24 1.48
N VAL A 316 -2.87 -6.92 2.78
CA VAL A 316 -3.54 -7.78 3.78
C VAL A 316 -5.05 -7.76 3.56
N LEU A 317 -5.62 -6.59 3.30
CA LEU A 317 -7.05 -6.45 3.01
C LEU A 317 -7.42 -7.10 1.67
N GLU A 318 -6.57 -6.93 0.65
CA GLU A 318 -6.71 -7.60 -0.65
C GLU A 318 -6.73 -9.13 -0.48
N ALA A 319 -5.78 -9.67 0.29
CA ALA A 319 -5.73 -11.11 0.57
C ALA A 319 -7.00 -11.61 1.26
N LEU A 320 -7.40 -10.97 2.36
CA LEU A 320 -8.60 -11.35 3.12
C LEU A 320 -9.86 -11.22 2.27
N ALA A 321 -9.99 -10.13 1.48
CA ALA A 321 -11.14 -9.91 0.61
C ALA A 321 -11.23 -10.96 -0.52
N LEU A 322 -10.10 -11.50 -0.96
CA LEU A 322 -10.02 -12.60 -1.94
C LEU A 322 -10.17 -14.00 -1.29
N GLY A 323 -10.40 -14.06 0.03
CA GLY A 323 -10.48 -15.34 0.74
C GLY A 323 -9.13 -16.05 0.89
N VAL A 324 -8.02 -15.32 0.73
CA VAL A 324 -6.67 -15.85 0.92
C VAL A 324 -6.27 -15.69 2.38
N PRO A 325 -5.93 -16.78 3.10
CA PRO A 325 -5.48 -16.69 4.49
C PRO A 325 -4.26 -15.78 4.65
N VAL A 326 -4.20 -15.06 5.77
CA VAL A 326 -3.08 -14.16 6.07
C VAL A 326 -2.41 -14.56 7.37
N VAL A 327 -1.08 -14.70 7.31
CA VAL A 327 -0.21 -14.72 8.48
C VAL A 327 0.58 -13.42 8.52
N ALA A 328 0.59 -12.72 9.64
CA ALA A 328 1.30 -11.44 9.75
C ALA A 328 2.01 -11.26 11.09
N ALA A 329 3.14 -10.55 11.06
CA ALA A 329 3.74 -10.06 12.29
C ALA A 329 2.78 -9.12 13.02
N GLU A 330 2.63 -9.30 14.33
CA GLU A 330 1.74 -8.47 15.15
C GLU A 330 2.21 -7.02 15.19
N ASN A 331 1.32 -6.08 14.92
CA ASN A 331 1.63 -4.65 14.92
C ASN A 331 0.60 -3.78 15.68
N GLY A 332 -0.43 -4.39 16.27
CA GLY A 332 -1.52 -3.72 16.96
C GLY A 332 -2.60 -3.13 16.04
N ALA A 333 -2.54 -3.40 14.72
CA ALA A 333 -3.49 -2.85 13.75
C ALA A 333 -3.88 -3.87 12.66
N ARG A 334 -3.64 -5.16 12.88
CA ARG A 334 -4.01 -6.20 11.92
C ARG A 334 -5.53 -6.34 11.86
N PRO A 335 -6.11 -6.44 10.67
CA PRO A 335 -7.55 -6.63 10.52
C PRO A 335 -7.99 -8.01 11.06
N PRO A 336 -9.25 -8.15 11.49
CA PRO A 336 -9.82 -9.43 11.85
C PRO A 336 -9.66 -10.47 10.74
N GLY A 337 -9.46 -11.74 11.11
CA GLY A 337 -9.16 -12.83 10.18
C GLY A 337 -7.67 -13.01 9.86
N THR A 338 -6.81 -12.12 10.37
CA THR A 338 -5.35 -12.29 10.27
C THR A 338 -4.84 -13.17 11.41
N VAL A 339 -4.08 -14.22 11.08
CA VAL A 339 -3.33 -15.00 12.07
C VAL A 339 -2.02 -14.28 12.37
N THR A 340 -1.75 -13.96 13.62
CA THR A 340 -0.55 -13.18 13.99
C THR A 340 0.51 -14.01 14.67
N TYR A 341 1.77 -13.55 14.58
CA TYR A 341 2.92 -14.08 15.30
C TYR A 341 3.77 -12.93 15.86
N THR A 342 4.62 -13.22 16.85
CA THR A 342 5.54 -12.23 17.43
C THR A 342 6.63 -11.84 16.39
N PRO A 343 6.86 -10.57 16.08
CA PRO A 343 7.64 -10.11 14.92
C PRO A 343 9.04 -10.69 14.76
N THR A 344 9.73 -11.00 15.85
CA THR A 344 11.11 -11.54 15.84
C THR A 344 11.15 -13.05 16.06
N ASP A 345 10.00 -13.69 16.24
CA ASP A 345 9.90 -15.11 16.54
C ASP A 345 9.85 -15.95 15.27
N ARG A 346 10.98 -16.60 14.95
CA ARG A 346 11.15 -17.47 13.78
C ARG A 346 10.31 -18.75 13.89
N ASP A 347 10.22 -19.34 15.09
CA ASP A 347 9.39 -20.51 15.35
C ASP A 347 7.90 -20.14 15.30
N GLY A 348 7.56 -19.00 15.87
CA GLY A 348 6.21 -18.44 15.81
C GLY A 348 5.74 -18.23 14.37
N LEU A 349 6.58 -17.69 13.49
CA LEU A 349 6.29 -17.55 12.07
C LEU A 349 6.05 -18.93 11.43
N ALA A 350 7.00 -19.87 11.60
CA ALA A 350 6.92 -21.20 11.00
C ALA A 350 5.66 -21.96 11.49
N ASN A 351 5.37 -21.92 12.79
CA ASN A 351 4.22 -22.57 13.40
C ASN A 351 2.90 -21.93 12.98
N ALA A 352 2.85 -20.61 12.83
CA ALA A 352 1.65 -19.91 12.36
C ALA A 352 1.31 -20.28 10.92
N VAL A 353 2.33 -20.30 10.03
CA VAL A 353 2.15 -20.72 8.64
C VAL A 353 1.73 -22.19 8.54
N ASP A 354 2.42 -23.08 9.25
CA ASP A 354 2.11 -24.53 9.24
C ASP A 354 0.68 -24.81 9.71
N ARG A 355 0.25 -24.17 10.83
CA ARG A 355 -1.13 -24.28 11.32
C ARG A 355 -2.16 -23.84 10.28
N VAL A 356 -1.93 -22.69 9.63
CA VAL A 356 -2.85 -22.18 8.61
C VAL A 356 -2.91 -23.12 7.41
N LEU A 357 -1.79 -23.67 6.95
CA LEU A 357 -1.77 -24.60 5.83
C LEU A 357 -2.44 -25.93 6.18
N SER A 358 -2.27 -26.40 7.42
CA SER A 358 -2.88 -27.69 7.89
C SER A 358 -4.39 -27.61 8.09
N SER A 359 -4.93 -26.43 8.46
CA SER A 359 -6.38 -26.20 8.64
C SER A 359 -6.91 -25.15 7.66
N ARG A 360 -6.39 -25.12 6.43
CA ARG A 360 -6.63 -24.03 5.47
C ARG A 360 -8.12 -23.77 5.21
N ALA A 361 -8.91 -24.83 5.04
CA ALA A 361 -10.35 -24.72 4.79
C ALA A 361 -11.10 -24.05 5.94
N GLU A 362 -10.76 -24.42 7.19
CA GLU A 362 -11.35 -23.85 8.39
C GLU A 362 -10.95 -22.37 8.56
N VAL A 363 -9.67 -22.05 8.29
CA VAL A 363 -9.17 -20.67 8.37
C VAL A 363 -9.86 -19.80 7.31
N ILE A 364 -10.04 -20.28 6.08
CA ILE A 364 -10.77 -19.56 5.03
C ILE A 364 -12.22 -19.33 5.46
N ALA A 365 -12.90 -20.34 5.98
CA ALA A 365 -14.29 -20.22 6.45
C ALA A 365 -14.44 -19.24 7.63
N ALA A 366 -13.39 -19.06 8.43
CA ALA A 366 -13.36 -18.14 9.56
C ALA A 366 -12.96 -16.70 9.18
N ILE A 367 -12.56 -16.42 7.94
CA ILE A 367 -12.27 -15.04 7.51
C ILE A 367 -13.56 -14.23 7.54
N PRO A 368 -13.65 -13.17 8.36
CA PRO A 368 -14.83 -12.34 8.39
C PRO A 368 -14.94 -11.55 7.07
N PRO A 369 -16.15 -11.17 6.65
CA PRO A 369 -16.32 -10.30 5.50
C PRO A 369 -15.50 -9.02 5.65
N VAL A 370 -14.64 -8.74 4.69
CA VAL A 370 -13.89 -7.47 4.64
C VAL A 370 -14.86 -6.40 4.11
N PRO A 371 -15.07 -5.30 4.85
CA PRO A 371 -15.86 -4.19 4.32
C PRO A 371 -15.18 -3.63 3.08
N ILE A 372 -15.80 -3.79 1.92
CA ILE A 372 -15.30 -3.30 0.65
C ILE A 372 -16.12 -2.05 0.29
N HIS A 373 -15.45 -0.90 0.29
CA HIS A 373 -16.04 0.39 -0.04
C HIS A 373 -15.38 0.98 -1.28
N ASP A 374 -16.10 1.83 -1.99
CA ASP A 374 -15.52 2.66 -3.05
C ASP A 374 -14.82 3.88 -2.45
N THR A 375 -13.68 3.65 -1.83
CA THR A 375 -12.89 4.71 -1.21
C THR A 375 -12.19 5.60 -2.22
N LEU A 376 -12.07 5.18 -3.50
CA LEU A 376 -11.57 6.03 -4.58
C LEU A 376 -12.59 7.11 -4.93
N HIS A 377 -13.86 6.73 -5.00
CA HIS A 377 -14.95 7.68 -5.20
C HIS A 377 -15.02 8.71 -4.05
N ASP A 378 -14.96 8.24 -2.80
CA ASP A 378 -14.99 9.11 -1.63
C ASP A 378 -13.84 10.13 -1.64
N GLU A 379 -12.62 9.68 -1.96
CA GLU A 379 -11.45 10.56 -2.05
C GLU A 379 -11.57 11.53 -3.24
N ALA A 380 -11.98 11.05 -4.41
CA ALA A 380 -12.19 11.87 -5.59
C ALA A 380 -13.27 12.94 -5.35
N ALA A 381 -14.41 12.56 -4.76
CA ALA A 381 -15.47 13.49 -4.40
C ALA A 381 -14.97 14.60 -3.45
N LEU A 382 -14.16 14.21 -2.45
CA LEU A 382 -13.56 15.18 -1.52
C LEU A 382 -12.61 16.16 -2.23
N LEU A 383 -11.78 15.66 -3.17
CA LEU A 383 -10.80 16.47 -3.90
C LEU A 383 -11.44 17.41 -4.92
N THR A 384 -12.60 17.05 -5.44
CA THR A 384 -13.29 17.80 -6.50
C THR A 384 -14.38 18.75 -5.98
N THR A 385 -14.75 18.64 -4.70
CA THR A 385 -15.69 19.58 -4.06
C THR A 385 -15.05 20.98 -3.98
N PRO A 386 -15.73 22.05 -4.42
CA PRO A 386 -15.24 23.43 -4.42
C PRO A 386 -14.82 23.96 -3.07
#